data_91e9d1d6b225e7ab6d295818df7226a2
#
_entry.id   91e9d1d6b225e7ab6d295818df7226a2
#
_cell.length_a   1.000
_cell.length_b   1.000
_cell.length_c   1.000
_cell.angle_alpha   90.00
_cell.angle_beta   90.00
_cell.angle_gamma   90.00
#
_symmetry.space_group_name_H-M   'P 1'
#
loop_
_entity.id
_entity.type
_entity.pdbx_description
1 polymer ?
#
loop_
_entity_poly.entity_id
_entity_poly.type
_entity_poly.pdbx_seq_one_letter_code
_entity_poly.pdbx_strand_id
1 'polypeptide(L)'
;MRNFKIALAQYSPLVGHINQNAQQMLEQATKAQQQGAEIIIFPELSLLGYPAEDLLLRPSLAKRQQEGLNVLKQAKDIIVVAGFAHVDENGNRFNSAALLKDGEIVSIYNKQNLPNYSVFDEKRY
;
A
#
# COMPACT_ATOMS: atom_id res chain seq x y z
N MET A 1 -12.74 -23.65 17.80
CA MET A 1 -11.66 -22.97 17.06
C MET A 1 -12.26 -21.96 16.10
N ARG A 2 -11.73 -20.76 16.12
CA ARG A 2 -12.23 -19.73 15.25
C ARG A 2 -11.57 -19.80 13.87
N ASN A 3 -12.36 -19.70 12.83
CA ASN A 3 -11.84 -19.66 11.48
C ASN A 3 -11.65 -18.24 11.04
N PHE A 4 -10.45 -17.94 10.51
CA PHE A 4 -10.17 -16.65 9.96
C PHE A 4 -10.42 -16.68 8.49
N LYS A 5 -11.08 -15.67 7.97
CA LYS A 5 -11.25 -15.53 6.53
C LYS A 5 -10.36 -14.41 6.04
N ILE A 6 -9.42 -14.75 5.18
CA ILE A 6 -8.46 -13.81 4.63
C ILE A 6 -8.73 -13.65 3.14
N ALA A 7 -8.84 -12.41 2.68
CA ALA A 7 -8.97 -12.12 1.27
C ALA A 7 -7.61 -11.73 0.69
N LEU A 8 -7.25 -12.32 -0.42
CA LEU A 8 -6.06 -11.93 -1.17
C LEU A 8 -6.53 -11.16 -2.37
N ALA A 9 -6.22 -9.88 -2.44
CA ALA A 9 -6.71 -9.04 -3.51
C ALA A 9 -5.98 -9.31 -4.82
N GLN A 10 -6.74 -9.55 -5.88
CA GLN A 10 -6.19 -9.59 -7.22
C GLN A 10 -6.44 -8.23 -7.80
N TYR A 11 -5.38 -7.48 -8.02
CA TYR A 11 -5.52 -6.06 -8.23
C TYR A 11 -4.37 -5.54 -9.08
N SER A 12 -4.67 -4.77 -10.09
CA SER A 12 -3.67 -4.15 -10.96
C SER A 12 -3.76 -2.64 -10.83
N PRO A 13 -2.89 -2.04 -10.02
CA PRO A 13 -2.94 -0.61 -9.83
C PRO A 13 -2.44 0.13 -11.07
N LEU A 14 -2.90 1.37 -11.23
CA LEU A 14 -2.37 2.25 -12.25
C LEU A 14 -1.16 2.98 -11.67
N VAL A 15 -0.03 2.87 -12.33
CA VAL A 15 1.21 3.45 -11.83
C VAL A 15 1.05 4.96 -11.63
N GLY A 16 1.34 5.43 -10.44
CA GLY A 16 1.28 6.84 -10.09
C GLY A 16 -0.09 7.41 -9.77
N HIS A 17 -1.16 6.65 -9.98
CA HIS A 17 -2.51 7.14 -9.72
C HIS A 17 -2.92 6.77 -8.30
N ILE A 18 -2.22 7.33 -7.32
CA ILE A 18 -2.32 6.91 -5.93
C ILE A 18 -3.73 7.03 -5.35
N ASN A 19 -4.39 8.17 -5.55
CA ASN A 19 -5.73 8.33 -5.00
C ASN A 19 -6.73 7.38 -5.64
N GLN A 20 -6.62 7.17 -6.95
CA GLN A 20 -7.49 6.27 -7.67
C GLN A 20 -7.25 4.83 -7.22
N ASN A 21 -5.98 4.46 -7.06
CA ASN A 21 -5.62 3.15 -6.56
C ASN A 21 -6.19 2.94 -5.15
N ALA A 22 -6.05 3.94 -4.28
CA ALA A 22 -6.56 3.86 -2.91
C ALA A 22 -8.08 3.68 -2.89
N GLN A 23 -8.80 4.36 -3.77
CA GLN A 23 -10.26 4.22 -3.84
C GLN A 23 -10.64 2.81 -4.29
N GLN A 24 -9.93 2.24 -5.26
CA GLN A 24 -10.21 0.89 -5.70
C GLN A 24 -9.88 -0.13 -4.60
N MET A 25 -8.79 0.08 -3.89
CA MET A 25 -8.43 -0.78 -2.77
C MET A 25 -9.49 -0.71 -1.67
N LEU A 26 -10.01 0.48 -1.38
CA LEU A 26 -11.07 0.65 -0.40
C LEU A 26 -12.34 -0.09 -0.82
N GLU A 27 -12.70 -0.02 -2.09
CA GLU A 27 -13.86 -0.74 -2.59
C GLU A 27 -13.69 -2.25 -2.42
N GLN A 28 -12.52 -2.77 -2.73
CA GLN A 28 -12.26 -4.20 -2.57
C GLN A 28 -12.29 -4.61 -1.10
N ALA A 29 -11.75 -3.77 -0.21
CA ALA A 29 -11.79 -4.05 1.21
C ALA A 29 -13.23 -4.09 1.73
N THR A 30 -14.06 -3.17 1.27
CA THR A 30 -15.46 -3.12 1.65
C THR A 30 -16.20 -4.38 1.18
N LYS A 31 -15.96 -4.80 -0.06
CA LYS A 31 -16.60 -6.00 -0.58
C LYS A 31 -16.14 -7.25 0.17
N ALA A 32 -14.85 -7.33 0.47
CA ALA A 32 -14.31 -8.45 1.22
C ALA A 32 -14.92 -8.53 2.61
N GLN A 33 -15.08 -7.39 3.26
CA GLN A 33 -15.69 -7.31 4.58
C GLN A 33 -17.13 -7.79 4.53
N GLN A 34 -17.88 -7.39 3.51
CA GLN A 34 -19.26 -7.82 3.34
C GLN A 34 -19.36 -9.32 3.12
N GLN A 35 -18.32 -9.95 2.62
CA GLN A 35 -18.27 -11.38 2.43
C GLN A 35 -17.69 -12.10 3.64
N GLY A 36 -17.44 -11.41 4.72
CA GLY A 36 -16.99 -12.01 5.97
C GLY A 36 -15.48 -12.05 6.16
N ALA A 37 -14.70 -11.45 5.27
CA ALA A 37 -13.25 -11.42 5.46
C ALA A 37 -12.88 -10.52 6.62
N GLU A 38 -11.89 -10.93 7.38
CA GLU A 38 -11.39 -10.16 8.51
C GLU A 38 -10.10 -9.42 8.17
N ILE A 39 -9.41 -9.88 7.15
CA ILE A 39 -8.17 -9.27 6.68
C ILE A 39 -8.19 -9.30 5.15
N ILE A 40 -7.74 -8.21 4.53
CA ILE A 40 -7.48 -8.21 3.09
C ILE A 40 -6.03 -7.81 2.86
N ILE A 41 -5.34 -8.57 2.02
CA ILE A 41 -3.93 -8.35 1.72
C ILE A 41 -3.79 -7.95 0.26
N PHE A 42 -3.19 -6.79 0.03
CA PHE A 42 -2.91 -6.28 -1.30
C PHE A 42 -1.47 -6.58 -1.71
N PRO A 43 -1.17 -6.59 -3.00
CA PRO A 43 0.19 -6.88 -3.48
C PRO A 43 1.20 -5.81 -3.11
N GLU A 44 2.47 -6.11 -3.35
CA GLU A 44 3.54 -5.15 -3.15
C GLU A 44 3.28 -3.88 -3.92
N LEU A 45 3.61 -2.75 -3.32
CA LEU A 45 3.46 -1.41 -3.93
C LEU A 45 2.08 -1.17 -4.53
N SER A 46 1.04 -1.78 -3.95
CA SER A 46 -0.32 -1.69 -4.49
C SER A 46 -0.85 -0.27 -4.54
N LEU A 47 -0.42 0.59 -3.62
CA LEU A 47 -0.88 1.97 -3.60
C LEU A 47 -0.25 2.77 -4.72
N LEU A 48 1.01 2.56 -5.00
CA LEU A 48 1.75 3.34 -5.98
C LEU A 48 1.70 2.74 -7.38
N GLY A 49 1.67 1.43 -7.47
CA GLY A 49 1.79 0.71 -8.72
C GLY A 49 3.22 0.31 -8.98
N TYR A 50 3.41 -0.86 -9.57
CA TYR A 50 4.74 -1.38 -9.84
C TYR A 50 4.85 -1.69 -11.33
N PRO A 51 5.93 -1.32 -11.97
CA PRO A 51 7.15 -0.69 -11.45
C PRO A 51 6.96 0.82 -11.21
N ALA A 52 7.52 1.29 -10.14
CA ALA A 52 7.33 2.67 -9.71
C ALA A 52 8.44 3.61 -10.13
N GLU A 53 9.46 3.13 -10.66
CA GLU A 53 10.65 3.78 -11.20
C GLU A 53 10.80 5.27 -10.91
N ASP A 54 10.50 6.11 -11.89
CA ASP A 54 10.68 7.56 -11.75
C ASP A 54 9.85 8.18 -10.65
N LEU A 55 8.74 7.55 -10.28
CA LEU A 55 7.88 8.09 -9.25
C LEU A 55 8.55 8.11 -7.89
N LEU A 56 9.49 7.18 -7.67
CA LEU A 56 10.19 7.13 -6.40
C LEU A 56 11.04 8.37 -6.15
N LEU A 57 11.34 9.14 -7.19
CA LEU A 57 12.17 10.33 -7.06
C LEU A 57 11.37 11.61 -6.91
N ARG A 58 10.04 11.53 -6.98
CA ARG A 58 9.23 12.75 -6.92
C ARG A 58 9.09 13.27 -5.51
N PRO A 59 9.29 14.57 -5.30
CA PRO A 59 9.23 15.15 -3.96
C PRO A 59 7.87 14.99 -3.28
N SER A 60 6.79 14.93 -4.04
CA SER A 60 5.44 14.81 -3.48
C SER A 60 5.04 13.39 -3.12
N LEU A 61 5.93 12.41 -3.33
CA LEU A 61 5.58 11.01 -3.13
C LEU A 61 5.05 10.71 -1.73
N ALA A 62 5.78 11.15 -0.71
CA ALA A 62 5.40 10.85 0.67
C ALA A 62 4.01 11.41 1.00
N LYS A 63 3.74 12.64 0.58
CA LYS A 63 2.46 13.28 0.86
C LYS A 63 1.33 12.59 0.13
N ARG A 64 1.53 12.26 -1.13
CA ARG A 64 0.48 11.62 -1.93
C ARG A 64 0.16 10.23 -1.40
N GLN A 65 1.17 9.49 -0.98
CA GLN A 65 0.93 8.17 -0.41
C GLN A 65 0.25 8.27 0.95
N GLN A 66 0.59 9.28 1.75
CA GLN A 66 -0.09 9.49 3.03
C GLN A 66 -1.58 9.77 2.78
N GLU A 67 -1.90 10.55 1.76
CA GLU A 67 -3.29 10.83 1.40
C GLU A 67 -4.00 9.53 0.98
N GLY A 68 -3.33 8.67 0.22
CA GLY A 68 -3.89 7.39 -0.17
C GLY A 68 -4.12 6.48 1.03
N LEU A 69 -3.18 6.44 1.96
CA LEU A 69 -3.35 5.64 3.17
C LEU A 69 -4.53 6.19 4.00
N ASN A 70 -4.72 7.51 4.01
CA ASN A 70 -5.85 8.11 4.71
C ASN A 70 -7.19 7.66 4.09
N VAL A 71 -7.25 7.47 2.79
CA VAL A 71 -8.44 6.91 2.15
C VAL A 71 -8.68 5.49 2.66
N LEU A 72 -7.63 4.69 2.78
CA LEU A 72 -7.76 3.31 3.24
C LEU A 72 -8.18 3.22 4.71
N LYS A 73 -7.94 4.26 5.50
CA LYS A 73 -8.39 4.31 6.88
C LYS A 73 -9.91 4.27 6.99
N GLN A 74 -10.61 4.51 5.90
CA GLN A 74 -12.07 4.47 5.90
C GLN A 74 -12.63 3.05 5.89
N ALA A 75 -11.80 2.04 5.66
CA ALA A 75 -12.26 0.65 5.68
C ALA A 75 -12.68 0.28 7.10
N LYS A 76 -13.88 -0.31 7.24
CA LYS A 76 -14.43 -0.64 8.55
C LYS A 76 -14.49 -2.13 8.75
N ASP A 77 -14.22 -2.54 9.97
CA ASP A 77 -14.38 -3.93 10.40
C ASP A 77 -13.56 -4.92 9.59
N ILE A 78 -12.43 -4.47 9.07
CA ILE A 78 -11.50 -5.32 8.34
C ILE A 78 -10.09 -4.74 8.49
N ILE A 79 -9.12 -5.62 8.62
CA ILE A 79 -7.72 -5.22 8.65
C ILE A 79 -7.24 -5.15 7.19
N VAL A 80 -6.61 -4.04 6.82
CA VAL A 80 -6.10 -3.84 5.47
C VAL A 80 -4.57 -3.89 5.51
N VAL A 81 -3.97 -4.73 4.69
CA VAL A 81 -2.51 -4.76 4.52
C VAL A 81 -2.23 -4.20 3.13
N ALA A 82 -1.64 -3.02 3.07
CA ALA A 82 -1.42 -2.29 1.83
C ALA A 82 0.06 -2.10 1.55
N GLY A 83 0.47 -2.33 0.30
CA GLY A 83 1.85 -2.11 -0.12
C GLY A 83 2.07 -0.67 -0.56
N PHE A 84 3.16 -0.07 -0.16
CA PHE A 84 3.49 1.30 -0.54
C PHE A 84 5.00 1.54 -0.43
N ALA A 85 5.44 2.68 -0.95
CA ALA A 85 6.85 3.07 -0.85
C ALA A 85 6.98 4.04 0.32
N HIS A 86 7.41 3.54 1.47
CA HIS A 86 7.54 4.36 2.66
C HIS A 86 8.79 5.26 2.53
N VAL A 87 8.61 6.53 2.77
CA VAL A 87 9.72 7.49 2.77
C VAL A 87 9.92 7.93 4.21
N ASP A 88 11.11 7.65 4.75
CA ASP A 88 11.37 8.01 6.14
C ASP A 88 11.85 9.47 6.26
N GLU A 89 12.11 9.93 7.46
CA GLU A 89 12.50 11.31 7.72
C GLU A 89 13.83 11.68 7.09
N ASN A 90 14.66 10.73 6.74
CA ASN A 90 15.93 10.98 6.10
C ASN A 90 15.85 10.86 4.57
N GLY A 91 14.65 10.65 4.05
CA GLY A 91 14.45 10.50 2.62
C GLY A 91 14.70 9.11 2.08
N ASN A 92 14.99 8.14 2.94
CA ASN A 92 15.17 6.76 2.51
C ASN A 92 13.82 6.16 2.12
N ARG A 93 13.82 5.35 1.08
CA ARG A 93 12.60 4.76 0.54
C ARG A 93 12.63 3.26 0.71
N PHE A 94 11.50 2.70 1.12
CA PHE A 94 11.39 1.28 1.39
C PHE A 94 10.16 0.70 0.72
N ASN A 95 10.29 -0.50 0.19
CA ASN A 95 9.14 -1.30 -0.21
C ASN A 95 8.51 -1.78 1.09
N SER A 96 7.35 -1.30 1.42
CA SER A 96 6.78 -1.49 2.75
C SER A 96 5.34 -1.96 2.69
N ALA A 97 4.88 -2.51 3.80
CA ALA A 97 3.48 -2.84 3.98
C ALA A 97 2.96 -2.09 5.20
N ALA A 98 1.81 -1.47 5.05
CA ALA A 98 1.11 -0.82 6.15
C ALA A 98 -0.06 -1.70 6.57
N LEU A 99 -0.23 -1.87 7.88
CA LEU A 99 -1.36 -2.58 8.44
C LEU A 99 -2.28 -1.54 9.04
N LEU A 100 -3.52 -1.47 8.50
CA LEU A 100 -4.50 -0.49 8.94
C LEU A 100 -5.66 -1.18 9.61
N LYS A 101 -6.10 -0.64 10.73
CA LYS A 101 -7.22 -1.18 11.49
C LYS A 101 -7.91 -0.06 12.25
N ASP A 102 -9.23 -0.04 12.20
CA ASP A 102 -10.03 0.92 12.97
C ASP A 102 -9.65 2.38 12.74
N GLY A 103 -9.36 2.73 11.49
CA GLY A 103 -9.06 4.11 11.14
C GLY A 103 -7.63 4.53 11.42
N GLU A 104 -6.74 3.59 11.76
CA GLU A 104 -5.37 3.93 12.10
C GLU A 104 -4.38 3.01 11.42
N ILE A 105 -3.18 3.54 11.17
CA ILE A 105 -2.07 2.72 10.73
C ILE A 105 -1.47 2.13 11.99
N VAL A 106 -1.63 0.82 12.17
CA VAL A 106 -1.18 0.13 13.37
C VAL A 106 0.30 -0.23 13.29
N SER A 107 0.78 -0.52 12.10
CA SER A 107 2.17 -0.97 11.93
C SER A 107 2.62 -0.72 10.50
N ILE A 108 3.91 -0.47 10.33
CA ILE A 108 4.54 -0.39 9.02
C ILE A 108 5.73 -1.34 9.03
N TYR A 109 5.78 -2.22 8.04
CA TYR A 109 6.88 -3.15 7.92
C TYR A 109 7.67 -2.80 6.67
N ASN A 110 8.94 -2.45 6.84
CA ASN A 110 9.82 -2.12 5.73
C ASN A 110 10.51 -3.40 5.27
N LYS A 111 10.14 -3.86 4.09
CA LYS A 111 10.66 -5.12 3.58
C LYS A 111 12.01 -4.97 2.91
N GLN A 112 12.19 -3.88 2.19
CA GLN A 112 13.36 -3.72 1.37
C GLN A 112 13.65 -2.26 1.18
N ASN A 113 14.92 -1.88 1.30
CA ASN A 113 15.36 -0.53 1.04
C ASN A 113 15.40 -0.33 -0.47
N LEU A 114 14.78 0.74 -0.95
CA LEU A 114 14.76 1.07 -2.36
C LEU A 114 15.79 2.17 -2.62
N PRO A 115 16.58 2.06 -3.66
CA PRO A 115 17.56 3.10 -3.96
C PRO A 115 16.85 4.39 -4.30
N ASN A 116 17.45 5.51 -3.90
CA ASN A 116 16.86 6.81 -4.15
C ASN A 116 17.57 7.53 -5.28
N TYR A 117 18.25 6.81 -6.15
CA TYR A 117 18.85 7.40 -7.31
C TYR A 117 18.34 6.53 -8.46
N SER A 118 18.88 6.61 -9.59
CA SER A 118 18.43 5.91 -10.76
C SER A 118 18.24 4.49 -10.41
N VAL A 119 17.05 4.19 -10.01
CA VAL A 119 16.75 3.04 -9.39
C VAL A 119 17.00 1.88 -10.11
N PHE A 120 17.12 2.04 -11.27
CA PHE A 120 17.13 0.96 -11.91
C PHE A 120 18.36 0.46 -12.26
N ASP A 121 19.35 1.15 -12.03
CA ASP A 121 20.63 0.72 -12.35
C ASP A 121 20.92 -0.57 -11.70
N GLU A 122 20.53 -0.77 -10.48
CA GLU A 122 20.83 -2.01 -9.93
C GLU A 122 19.69 -2.85 -9.97
N LYS A 123 18.55 -2.32 -10.10
CA LYS A 123 17.47 -3.11 -9.96
C LYS A 123 17.17 -3.85 -11.12
N ARG A 124 17.49 -3.39 -12.23
CA ARG A 124 17.22 -4.10 -13.33
C ARG A 124 18.09 -5.19 -13.47
N TYR A 125 18.96 -5.28 -12.67
CA TYR A 125 19.89 -6.30 -12.80
C TYR A 125 19.86 -7.32 -11.74
#